data_0e2ee4e72aae7e17e1072002fd38b492
#
_entry.id   0e2ee4e72aae7e17e1072002fd38b492
#
_cell.length_a   1.000
_cell.length_b   1.000
_cell.length_c   1.000
_cell.angle_alpha   90.00
_cell.angle_beta   90.00
_cell.angle_gamma   90.00
#
_symmetry.space_group_name_H-M   'P 1'
#
loop_
_entity.id
_entity.type
_entity.pdbx_description
1 polymer ?
#
loop_
_entity_poly.entity_id
_entity_poly.type
_entity_poly.pdbx_seq_one_letter_code
_entity_poly.pdbx_strand_id
1 'polypeptide(L)'
;MKKIITVIAALLVLAVIGVGIRQWMLSTDTGQPDPAETSTAAIPEQPDHCPDVEVIAAPGTWESAADDDPFNPMANPNSFMLSISRPLQEAYAADQVKVWTLPYTAQFKNINAQQEMPYDQSREEGVTKLES
;
A
#
# COMPACT_ATOMS: atom_id res chain seq x y z
N MET A 1 -40.61 -0.25 -42.67
CA MET A 1 -39.90 -1.40 -42.04
C MET A 1 -38.56 -1.01 -41.41
N LYS A 2 -37.63 -0.34 -42.11
CA LYS A 2 -36.30 0.04 -41.52
C LYS A 2 -36.39 0.87 -40.24
N LYS A 3 -37.29 1.87 -40.16
CA LYS A 3 -37.44 2.72 -38.95
C LYS A 3 -37.98 1.96 -37.73
N ILE A 4 -38.84 0.95 -37.95
CA ILE A 4 -39.38 0.13 -36.84
C ILE A 4 -38.27 -0.78 -36.26
N ILE A 5 -37.42 -1.34 -37.12
CA ILE A 5 -36.28 -2.19 -36.70
C ILE A 5 -35.30 -1.36 -35.87
N THR A 6 -35.01 -0.11 -36.27
CA THR A 6 -34.10 0.78 -35.54
C THR A 6 -34.64 1.13 -34.15
N VAL A 7 -35.93 1.38 -34.01
CA VAL A 7 -36.58 1.68 -32.72
C VAL A 7 -36.53 0.46 -31.78
N ILE A 8 -36.82 -0.73 -32.30
CA ILE A 8 -36.75 -1.96 -31.49
C ILE A 8 -35.33 -2.26 -31.03
N ALA A 9 -34.32 -2.07 -31.90
CA ALA A 9 -32.94 -2.27 -31.55
C ALA A 9 -32.49 -1.28 -30.44
N ALA A 10 -32.91 -0.01 -30.53
CA ALA A 10 -32.58 0.99 -29.49
C ALA A 10 -33.25 0.68 -28.15
N LEU A 11 -34.48 0.19 -28.13
CA LEU A 11 -35.17 -0.21 -26.90
C LEU A 11 -34.52 -1.44 -26.25
N LEU A 12 -34.05 -2.41 -27.04
CA LEU A 12 -33.31 -3.57 -26.50
C LEU A 12 -31.98 -3.18 -25.87
N VAL A 13 -31.23 -2.26 -26.47
CA VAL A 13 -29.96 -1.77 -25.91
C VAL A 13 -30.20 -1.05 -24.58
N LEU A 14 -31.23 -0.22 -24.49
CA LEU A 14 -31.60 0.47 -23.25
C LEU A 14 -32.05 -0.50 -22.15
N ALA A 15 -32.75 -1.57 -22.50
CA ALA A 15 -33.13 -2.60 -21.54
C ALA A 15 -31.93 -3.36 -20.98
N VAL A 16 -30.96 -3.70 -21.82
CA VAL A 16 -29.72 -4.39 -21.39
C VAL A 16 -28.89 -3.50 -20.48
N ILE A 17 -28.75 -2.20 -20.80
CA ILE A 17 -28.02 -1.24 -19.95
C ILE A 17 -28.75 -1.08 -18.61
N GLY A 18 -30.07 -0.96 -18.60
CA GLY A 18 -30.85 -0.82 -17.36
C GLY A 18 -30.71 -2.02 -16.42
N VAL A 19 -30.72 -3.25 -16.96
CA VAL A 19 -30.50 -4.48 -16.17
C VAL A 19 -29.07 -4.55 -15.64
N GLY A 20 -28.09 -4.18 -16.46
CA GLY A 20 -26.68 -4.18 -16.05
C GLY A 20 -26.40 -3.22 -14.89
N ILE A 21 -26.94 -2.00 -14.93
CA ILE A 21 -26.81 -1.00 -13.88
C ILE A 21 -27.50 -1.48 -12.58
N ARG A 22 -28.68 -2.09 -12.70
CA ARG A 22 -29.43 -2.58 -11.53
C ARG A 22 -28.70 -3.75 -10.85
N GLN A 23 -28.10 -4.64 -11.62
CA GLN A 23 -27.28 -5.73 -11.07
C GLN A 23 -26.01 -5.22 -10.40
N TRP A 24 -25.37 -4.20 -10.99
CA TRP A 24 -24.19 -3.59 -10.40
C TRP A 24 -24.51 -2.86 -9.08
N MET A 25 -25.64 -2.15 -9.00
CA MET A 25 -26.10 -1.52 -7.75
C MET A 25 -26.51 -2.52 -6.67
N LEU A 26 -26.99 -3.71 -7.04
CA LEU A 26 -27.34 -4.78 -6.09
C LEU A 26 -26.12 -5.61 -5.65
N SER A 27 -25.01 -5.56 -6.40
CA SER A 27 -23.77 -6.24 -6.07
C SER A 27 -22.80 -5.37 -5.23
N THR A 28 -23.13 -4.10 -5.00
CA THR A 28 -22.50 -3.28 -3.96
C THR A 28 -23.20 -3.50 -2.62
N ASP A 29 -23.37 -4.75 -2.24
CA ASP A 29 -23.42 -5.11 -0.83
C ASP A 29 -21.98 -4.99 -0.32
N THR A 30 -21.59 -3.75 -0.09
CA THR A 30 -20.49 -3.43 0.82
C THR A 30 -20.94 -4.01 2.14
N GLY A 31 -20.36 -5.15 2.52
CA GLY A 31 -20.43 -5.63 3.88
C GLY A 31 -19.94 -4.52 4.80
N GLN A 32 -20.86 -3.61 5.11
CA GLN A 32 -20.71 -2.68 6.21
C GLN A 32 -20.70 -3.58 7.43
N PRO A 33 -19.60 -3.65 8.18
CA PRO A 33 -19.60 -4.42 9.42
C PRO A 33 -20.70 -3.81 10.29
N ASP A 34 -21.59 -4.68 10.75
CA ASP A 34 -22.65 -4.36 11.69
C ASP A 34 -22.06 -3.54 12.85
N PRO A 35 -22.62 -2.38 13.22
CA PRO A 35 -22.10 -1.57 14.31
C PRO A 35 -22.35 -2.16 15.71
N ALA A 36 -22.75 -3.42 15.78
CA ALA A 36 -23.14 -4.08 17.03
C ALA A 36 -22.26 -5.29 17.35
N GLU A 37 -20.97 -5.13 17.39
CA GLU A 37 -20.09 -5.83 18.32
C GLU A 37 -18.84 -4.98 18.53
N THR A 38 -19.00 -3.91 19.29
CA THR A 38 -17.88 -3.33 20.01
C THR A 38 -17.48 -4.39 21.04
N SER A 39 -16.76 -5.39 20.59
CA SER A 39 -15.86 -6.13 21.43
C SER A 39 -14.89 -5.10 21.98
N THR A 40 -15.13 -4.67 23.19
CA THR A 40 -14.15 -3.97 24.01
C THR A 40 -13.07 -5.00 24.33
N ALA A 41 -12.34 -5.45 23.30
CA ALA A 41 -11.04 -6.05 23.49
C ALA A 41 -10.24 -4.96 24.21
N ALA A 42 -9.87 -5.22 25.46
CA ALA A 42 -8.98 -4.32 26.18
C ALA A 42 -7.78 -4.05 25.26
N ILE A 43 -7.61 -2.79 24.87
CA ILE A 43 -6.42 -2.36 24.13
C ILE A 43 -5.27 -2.79 25.02
N PRO A 44 -4.34 -3.63 24.53
CA PRO A 44 -3.18 -4.02 25.32
C PRO A 44 -2.50 -2.74 25.82
N GLU A 45 -2.21 -2.68 27.11
CA GLU A 45 -1.52 -1.52 27.68
C GLU A 45 -0.19 -1.35 26.94
N GLN A 46 -0.03 -0.21 26.28
CA GLN A 46 1.15 0.07 25.46
C GLN A 46 2.35 0.19 26.40
N PRO A 47 3.50 -0.46 26.10
CA PRO A 47 4.70 -0.30 26.91
C PRO A 47 5.11 1.17 27.03
N ASP A 48 5.52 1.63 28.20
CA ASP A 48 5.81 3.03 28.54
C ASP A 48 6.83 3.77 27.63
N HIS A 49 7.48 3.05 26.70
CA HIS A 49 8.52 3.57 25.80
C HIS A 49 8.23 3.30 24.30
N CYS A 50 7.03 2.87 23.97
CA CYS A 50 6.60 2.80 22.58
C CYS A 50 6.08 4.17 22.12
N PRO A 51 6.35 4.58 20.87
CA PRO A 51 5.73 5.76 20.29
C PRO A 51 4.22 5.56 20.12
N ASP A 52 3.46 6.64 20.08
CA ASP A 52 2.02 6.57 19.80
C ASP A 52 1.72 5.96 18.44
N VAL A 53 2.59 6.22 17.45
CA VAL A 53 2.52 5.69 16.09
C VAL A 53 3.91 5.22 15.64
N GLU A 54 3.99 4.00 15.14
CA GLU A 54 5.18 3.51 14.43
C GLU A 54 4.86 3.35 12.95
N VAL A 55 5.68 3.98 12.10
CA VAL A 55 5.59 3.91 10.65
C VAL A 55 6.73 3.08 10.12
N ILE A 56 6.42 1.95 9.50
CA ILE A 56 7.39 1.10 8.80
C ILE A 56 7.29 1.38 7.31
N ALA A 57 8.35 1.93 6.72
CA ALA A 57 8.42 2.22 5.30
C ALA A 57 9.24 1.14 4.58
N ALA A 58 8.66 0.48 3.58
CA ALA A 58 9.37 -0.44 2.69
C ALA A 58 9.70 0.27 1.37
N PRO A 59 10.97 0.62 1.11
CA PRO A 59 11.39 1.32 -0.11
C PRO A 59 11.15 0.49 -1.37
N GLY A 60 10.94 1.18 -2.49
CA GLY A 60 10.88 0.57 -3.81
C GLY A 60 12.26 0.27 -4.40
N THR A 61 12.27 -0.30 -5.60
CA THR A 61 13.51 -0.64 -6.31
C THR A 61 14.42 0.57 -6.46
N TRP A 62 15.69 0.40 -6.10
CA TRP A 62 16.76 1.42 -6.06
C TRP A 62 16.56 2.56 -5.05
N GLU A 63 15.70 2.37 -4.08
CA GLU A 63 15.45 3.37 -3.04
C GLU A 63 16.14 3.06 -1.70
N SER A 64 16.74 1.88 -1.54
CA SER A 64 17.38 1.43 -0.31
C SER A 64 18.59 0.53 -0.58
N ALA A 65 19.50 0.47 0.39
CA ALA A 65 20.61 -0.47 0.46
C ALA A 65 20.57 -1.25 1.78
N ALA A 66 21.22 -2.41 1.78
CA ALA A 66 21.24 -3.31 2.94
C ALA A 66 21.91 -2.72 4.18
N ASP A 67 22.78 -1.73 4.00
CA ASP A 67 23.55 -1.03 5.04
C ASP A 67 23.04 0.38 5.35
N ASP A 68 21.85 0.74 4.82
CA ASP A 68 21.21 2.01 5.16
C ASP A 68 20.86 2.09 6.65
N ASP A 69 21.01 3.28 7.22
CA ASP A 69 20.45 3.58 8.54
C ASP A 69 18.92 3.63 8.46
N PRO A 70 18.18 2.77 9.20
CA PRO A 70 16.72 2.73 9.14
C PRO A 70 16.05 4.05 9.51
N PHE A 71 16.69 4.90 10.28
CA PHE A 71 16.14 6.20 10.71
C PHE A 71 16.61 7.37 9.85
N ASN A 72 17.67 7.17 9.07
CA ASN A 72 18.20 8.17 8.15
C ASN A 72 18.81 7.53 6.89
N PRO A 73 18.02 6.84 6.06
CA PRO A 73 18.53 6.17 4.88
C PRO A 73 19.08 7.17 3.86
N MET A 74 20.25 6.84 3.29
CA MET A 74 21.02 7.72 2.40
C MET A 74 21.36 7.11 1.05
N ALA A 75 21.06 5.82 0.81
CA ALA A 75 21.38 5.15 -0.44
C ALA A 75 20.77 5.86 -1.67
N ASN A 76 19.55 6.38 -1.52
CA ASN A 76 18.93 7.23 -2.53
C ASN A 76 18.28 8.46 -1.89
N PRO A 77 18.95 9.63 -1.89
CA PRO A 77 18.41 10.85 -1.28
C PRO A 77 17.15 11.40 -1.96
N ASN A 78 16.82 10.91 -3.16
CA ASN A 78 15.61 11.26 -3.92
C ASN A 78 14.53 10.17 -3.85
N SER A 79 14.66 9.22 -2.93
CA SER A 79 13.66 8.19 -2.71
C SER A 79 12.28 8.79 -2.44
N PHE A 80 11.25 8.19 -3.05
CA PHE A 80 9.86 8.57 -2.78
C PHE A 80 9.50 8.34 -1.30
N MET A 81 10.01 7.28 -0.70
CA MET A 81 9.78 7.01 0.72
C MET A 81 10.31 8.13 1.61
N LEU A 82 11.45 8.73 1.29
CA LEU A 82 12.00 9.88 2.03
C LEU A 82 11.13 11.12 1.94
N SER A 83 10.36 11.28 0.88
CA SER A 83 9.39 12.39 0.75
C SER A 83 8.23 12.28 1.73
N ILE A 84 8.01 11.08 2.29
CA ILE A 84 6.98 10.80 3.31
C ILE A 84 7.62 10.75 4.70
N SER A 85 8.70 9.99 4.88
CA SER A 85 9.32 9.74 6.18
C SER A 85 9.93 10.98 6.81
N ARG A 86 10.67 11.79 6.04
CA ARG A 86 11.31 13.01 6.56
C ARG A 86 10.33 14.05 7.10
N PRO A 87 9.25 14.43 6.38
CA PRO A 87 8.26 15.35 6.93
C PRO A 87 7.59 14.85 8.21
N LEU A 88 7.39 13.53 8.36
CA LEU A 88 6.85 12.96 9.59
C LEU A 88 7.84 13.08 10.74
N GLN A 89 9.12 12.75 10.52
CA GLN A 89 10.17 12.91 11.52
C GLN A 89 10.42 14.36 11.92
N GLU A 90 10.20 15.32 11.01
CA GLU A 90 10.33 16.75 11.27
C GLU A 90 9.13 17.34 12.00
N ALA A 91 7.93 16.82 11.75
CA ALA A 91 6.69 17.36 12.29
C ALA A 91 6.35 16.84 13.69
N TYR A 92 6.83 15.66 14.07
CA TYR A 92 6.49 15.00 15.33
C TYR A 92 7.73 14.61 16.14
N ALA A 93 7.62 14.63 17.46
CA ALA A 93 8.64 14.09 18.34
C ALA A 93 8.72 12.56 18.24
N ALA A 94 9.87 11.98 18.52
CA ALA A 94 10.13 10.54 18.34
C ALA A 94 9.33 9.62 19.29
N ASP A 95 8.79 10.17 20.37
CA ASP A 95 7.86 9.52 21.30
C ASP A 95 6.41 9.53 20.78
N GLN A 96 6.09 10.42 19.87
CA GLN A 96 4.80 10.50 19.21
C GLN A 96 4.78 9.68 17.92
N VAL A 97 5.72 9.92 17.01
CA VAL A 97 5.83 9.23 15.73
C VAL A 97 7.25 8.76 15.49
N LYS A 98 7.43 7.46 15.40
CA LYS A 98 8.70 6.84 15.04
C LYS A 98 8.59 6.32 13.62
N VAL A 99 9.50 6.74 12.75
CA VAL A 99 9.57 6.26 11.37
C VAL A 99 10.79 5.37 11.21
N TRP A 100 10.57 4.15 10.77
CA TRP A 100 11.60 3.17 10.48
C TRP A 100 11.52 2.78 9.01
N THR A 101 12.63 2.87 8.29
CA THR A 101 12.71 2.51 6.87
C THR A 101 13.47 1.21 6.73
N LEU A 102 12.87 0.22 6.09
CA LEU A 102 13.44 -1.12 5.91
C LEU A 102 14.76 -1.05 5.12
N PRO A 103 15.93 -1.38 5.74
CA PRO A 103 17.22 -1.34 5.06
C PRO A 103 17.48 -2.67 4.36
N TYR A 104 17.15 -2.78 3.07
CA TYR A 104 17.41 -3.97 2.26
C TYR A 104 17.94 -3.58 0.89
N THR A 105 18.56 -4.53 0.20
CA THR A 105 19.06 -4.33 -1.17
C THR A 105 17.88 -4.27 -2.14
N ALA A 106 17.29 -3.09 -2.29
CA ALA A 106 16.13 -2.84 -3.11
C ALA A 106 16.49 -2.82 -4.60
N GLN A 107 16.73 -4.00 -5.20
CA GLN A 107 17.18 -4.13 -6.58
C GLN A 107 16.24 -5.01 -7.42
N PHE A 108 16.32 -4.83 -8.72
CA PHE A 108 15.62 -5.64 -9.71
C PHE A 108 16.50 -5.89 -10.93
N LYS A 109 17.08 -7.09 -11.00
CA LYS A 109 17.84 -7.53 -12.17
C LYS A 109 16.97 -7.61 -13.41
N ASN A 110 17.36 -6.90 -14.46
CA ASN A 110 16.67 -6.89 -15.75
C ASN A 110 17.68 -6.83 -16.90
N ILE A 111 17.21 -6.75 -18.15
CA ILE A 111 18.08 -6.74 -19.34
C ILE A 111 19.10 -5.58 -19.36
N ASN A 112 18.78 -4.47 -18.71
CA ASN A 112 19.65 -3.28 -18.65
C ASN A 112 20.45 -3.21 -17.33
N ALA A 113 20.16 -4.08 -16.37
CA ALA A 113 20.73 -4.10 -15.02
C ALA A 113 21.14 -5.53 -14.62
N GLN A 114 22.03 -6.13 -15.41
CA GLN A 114 22.44 -7.55 -15.28
C GLN A 114 23.28 -7.84 -14.03
N GLN A 115 23.89 -6.82 -13.43
CA GLN A 115 24.73 -6.93 -12.23
C GLN A 115 23.92 -6.79 -10.94
N GLU A 116 22.67 -6.43 -11.06
CA GLU A 116 21.78 -6.22 -9.93
C GLU A 116 21.29 -7.54 -9.31
N MET A 117 20.84 -7.46 -8.07
CA MET A 117 20.22 -8.60 -7.36
C MET A 117 18.89 -9.00 -8.03
N PRO A 118 18.61 -10.31 -8.23
CA PRO A 118 17.30 -10.77 -8.66
C PRO A 118 16.20 -10.34 -7.69
N TYR A 119 15.00 -10.12 -8.22
CA TYR A 119 13.85 -9.64 -7.43
C TYR A 119 13.50 -10.56 -6.24
N ASP A 120 13.51 -11.87 -6.46
CA ASP A 120 13.20 -12.86 -5.43
C ASP A 120 14.17 -12.80 -4.25
N GLN A 121 15.47 -12.64 -4.52
CA GLN A 121 16.50 -12.47 -3.50
C GLN A 121 16.37 -11.13 -2.75
N SER A 122 16.12 -10.04 -3.46
CA SER A 122 15.87 -8.73 -2.87
C SER A 122 14.65 -8.76 -1.93
N ARG A 123 13.56 -9.38 -2.37
CA ARG A 123 12.36 -9.57 -1.56
C ARG A 123 12.62 -10.43 -0.32
N GLU A 124 13.34 -11.55 -0.46
CA GLU A 124 13.65 -12.46 0.65
C GLU A 124 14.54 -11.80 1.70
N GLU A 125 15.52 -11.01 1.26
CA GLU A 125 16.33 -10.18 2.16
C GLU A 125 15.46 -9.20 2.95
N GLY A 126 14.54 -8.48 2.27
CA GLY A 126 13.63 -7.53 2.89
C GLY A 126 12.72 -8.19 3.94
N VAL A 127 12.15 -9.36 3.63
CA VAL A 127 11.32 -10.13 4.57
C VAL A 127 12.14 -10.54 5.80
N THR A 128 13.34 -11.10 5.60
CA THR A 128 14.20 -11.53 6.71
C THR A 128 14.57 -10.38 7.63
N LYS A 129 14.85 -9.20 7.07
CA LYS A 129 15.18 -8.01 7.87
C LYS A 129 13.97 -7.38 8.57
N LEU A 130 12.77 -7.58 8.05
CA LEU A 130 11.56 -7.11 8.70
C LEU A 130 11.18 -7.99 9.92
N GLU A 131 11.55 -9.26 9.90
CA GLU A 131 11.25 -10.24 10.96
C GLU A 131 12.32 -10.27 12.07
N SER A 132 13.46 -9.62 11.88
CA SER A 132 14.58 -9.59 12.83
C SER A 132 14.49 -8.45 13.82
#